data_d3be074df8af0bfed886d399853b9f59
#
_entry.id   d3be074df8af0bfed886d399853b9f59
#
_cell.length_a   1.000
_cell.length_b   1.000
_cell.length_c   1.000
_cell.angle_alpha   90.00
_cell.angle_beta   90.00
_cell.angle_gamma   90.00
#
_symmetry.space_group_name_H-M   'P 1'
#
loop_
_entity.id
_entity.type
_entity.pdbx_description
1 polymer ?
#
loop_
_entity_poly.entity_id
_entity_poly.type
_entity_poly.pdbx_seq_one_letter_code
_entity_poly.pdbx_strand_id
1 'polypeptide(L)'
;SWPGGVFASPALLGTRPGGAYAAAWASIMALGEDGFLKNTREILKASNKLKEGIRAIPELDIIGTPLTAIFAYTSKSKNVNIYAVADVMEKRGWHIDRLQRPDALHAMLTPLHLKVIPLYLKDLRESVEHVKLHPELASKGGAAMYGMISHIPLRGMVKKTVLKMFADMYGPDAKMIEPEGMSLE
;
A
#
# COMPACT_ATOMS: atom_id res chain seq x y z
N SER A 1 0.72 44.83 -1.28
CA SER A 1 1.99 44.25 -1.71
C SER A 1 2.92 44.08 -0.50
N TRP A 2 3.67 43.03 -0.49
CA TRP A 2 4.61 42.72 0.60
C TRP A 2 5.81 43.68 0.54
N PRO A 3 6.09 44.47 1.60
CA PRO A 3 7.15 45.48 1.57
C PRO A 3 8.57 44.88 1.55
N GLY A 4 8.74 43.59 1.84
CA GLY A 4 10.02 42.89 1.78
C GLY A 4 10.49 42.50 0.39
N GLY A 5 9.77 42.90 -0.68
CA GLY A 5 10.13 42.62 -2.05
C GLY A 5 9.68 41.26 -2.56
N VAL A 6 10.26 40.83 -3.68
CA VAL A 6 9.96 39.53 -4.30
C VAL A 6 10.77 38.44 -3.60
N PHE A 7 10.08 37.44 -3.07
CA PHE A 7 10.68 36.25 -2.48
C PHE A 7 10.42 35.03 -3.37
N ALA A 8 11.48 34.40 -3.85
CA ALA A 8 11.41 33.18 -4.63
C ALA A 8 11.92 32.02 -3.80
N SER A 9 11.11 30.98 -3.68
CA SER A 9 11.49 29.73 -3.00
C SER A 9 11.21 28.54 -3.93
N PRO A 10 12.17 27.61 -4.08
CA PRO A 10 11.96 26.42 -4.92
C PRO A 10 11.02 25.40 -4.27
N ALA A 11 10.59 25.64 -3.02
CA ALA A 11 9.75 24.74 -2.25
C ALA A 11 8.59 25.49 -1.62
N LEU A 12 7.51 24.75 -1.32
CA LEU A 12 6.30 25.29 -0.70
C LEU A 12 6.56 25.87 0.70
N LEU A 13 7.50 25.26 1.44
CA LEU A 13 7.94 25.73 2.74
C LEU A 13 9.32 26.39 2.63
N GLY A 14 9.52 27.57 3.22
CA GLY A 14 10.82 28.24 3.31
C GLY A 14 11.71 27.56 4.35
N THR A 15 11.43 27.80 5.62
CA THR A 15 12.16 27.22 6.76
C THR A 15 11.81 25.75 6.95
N ARG A 16 12.80 24.96 7.31
CA ARG A 16 12.67 23.52 7.61
C ARG A 16 13.07 23.25 9.05
N PRO A 17 12.42 22.29 9.74
CA PRO A 17 12.84 21.86 11.08
C PRO A 17 14.20 21.17 11.00
N GLY A 18 15.15 21.61 11.83
CA GLY A 18 16.51 21.06 11.88
C GLY A 18 16.56 19.57 12.27
N GLY A 19 15.56 19.08 13.00
CA GLY A 19 15.45 17.67 13.38
C GLY A 19 15.40 16.70 12.19
N ALA A 20 14.75 17.08 11.10
CA ALA A 20 14.70 16.25 9.89
C ALA A 20 16.09 16.12 9.23
N TYR A 21 16.86 17.19 9.19
CA TYR A 21 18.23 17.15 8.68
C TYR A 21 19.17 16.35 9.60
N ALA A 22 19.04 16.53 10.91
CA ALA A 22 19.82 15.78 11.90
C ALA A 22 19.52 14.28 11.82
N ALA A 23 18.27 13.88 11.65
CA ALA A 23 17.87 12.49 11.48
C ALA A 23 18.42 11.88 10.18
N ALA A 24 18.34 12.62 9.06
CA ALA A 24 18.92 12.17 7.80
C ALA A 24 20.44 12.00 7.90
N TRP A 25 21.15 12.98 8.49
CA TRP A 25 22.58 12.90 8.71
C TRP A 25 22.95 11.72 9.61
N ALA A 26 22.28 11.56 10.75
CA ALA A 26 22.52 10.44 11.66
C ALA A 26 22.31 9.08 10.98
N SER A 27 21.27 8.95 10.17
CA SER A 27 21.00 7.71 9.42
C SER A 27 22.10 7.41 8.40
N ILE A 28 22.57 8.44 7.66
CA ILE A 28 23.64 8.30 6.68
C ILE A 28 24.94 7.89 7.38
N MET A 29 25.27 8.55 8.49
CA MET A 29 26.51 8.26 9.24
C MET A 29 26.47 6.88 9.92
N ALA A 30 25.29 6.47 10.43
CA ALA A 30 25.15 5.17 11.10
C ALA A 30 25.20 3.98 10.12
N LEU A 31 24.62 4.11 8.94
CA LEU A 31 24.60 3.04 7.94
C LEU A 31 25.84 3.02 7.07
N GLY A 32 26.33 4.21 6.67
CA GLY A 32 27.38 4.34 5.67
C GLY A 32 27.02 3.69 4.33
N GLU A 33 27.90 3.71 3.38
CA GLU A 33 27.69 3.12 2.05
C GLU A 33 27.44 1.61 2.15
N ASP A 34 28.23 0.91 2.95
CA ASP A 34 28.11 -0.55 3.12
C ASP A 34 26.76 -0.95 3.70
N GLY A 35 26.23 -0.19 4.66
CA GLY A 35 24.91 -0.43 5.25
C GLY A 35 23.78 -0.26 4.23
N PHE A 36 23.84 0.79 3.41
CA PHE A 36 22.87 1.01 2.32
C PHE A 36 22.95 -0.10 1.27
N LEU A 37 24.16 -0.48 0.84
CA LEU A 37 24.36 -1.56 -0.13
C LEU A 37 23.86 -2.91 0.41
N LYS A 38 24.16 -3.22 1.68
CA LYS A 38 23.65 -4.43 2.34
C LYS A 38 22.11 -4.45 2.35
N ASN A 39 21.49 -3.38 2.83
CA ASN A 39 20.03 -3.28 2.88
C ASN A 39 19.41 -3.43 1.49
N THR A 40 19.99 -2.77 0.48
CA THR A 40 19.51 -2.88 -0.91
C THR A 40 19.58 -4.30 -1.44
N ARG A 41 20.68 -5.02 -1.20
CA ARG A 41 20.81 -6.42 -1.60
C ARG A 41 19.75 -7.31 -0.95
N GLU A 42 19.48 -7.11 0.34
CA GLU A 42 18.46 -7.87 1.07
C GLU A 42 17.05 -7.54 0.57
N ILE A 43 16.76 -6.27 0.28
CA ILE A 43 15.50 -5.83 -0.32
C ILE A 43 15.30 -6.48 -1.70
N LEU A 44 16.31 -6.44 -2.56
CA LEU A 44 16.23 -7.06 -3.89
C LEU A 44 16.03 -8.58 -3.80
N LYS A 45 16.71 -9.24 -2.87
CA LYS A 45 16.50 -10.67 -2.61
C LYS A 45 15.07 -10.96 -2.19
N ALA A 46 14.51 -10.17 -1.26
CA ALA A 46 13.13 -10.29 -0.83
C ALA A 46 12.15 -10.05 -2.00
N SER A 47 12.37 -8.97 -2.76
CA SER A 47 11.55 -8.61 -3.90
C SER A 47 11.51 -9.70 -4.97
N ASN A 48 12.67 -10.23 -5.34
CA ASN A 48 12.74 -11.30 -6.34
C ASN A 48 12.04 -12.56 -5.86
N LYS A 49 12.30 -12.99 -4.62
CA LYS A 49 11.63 -14.15 -4.02
C LYS A 49 10.11 -14.01 -4.00
N LEU A 50 9.59 -12.83 -3.64
CA LEU A 50 8.15 -12.58 -3.62
C LEU A 50 7.57 -12.58 -5.04
N LYS A 51 8.20 -11.87 -5.99
CA LYS A 51 7.78 -11.84 -7.39
C LYS A 51 7.74 -13.23 -8.03
N GLU A 52 8.77 -14.04 -7.79
CA GLU A 52 8.83 -15.44 -8.27
C GLU A 52 7.71 -16.27 -7.67
N GLY A 53 7.48 -16.14 -6.36
CA GLY A 53 6.41 -16.87 -5.67
C GLY A 53 5.01 -16.46 -6.13
N ILE A 54 4.78 -15.18 -6.43
CA ILE A 54 3.50 -14.71 -7.00
C ILE A 54 3.31 -15.26 -8.41
N ARG A 55 4.34 -15.23 -9.27
CA ARG A 55 4.26 -15.80 -10.63
C ARG A 55 4.04 -17.30 -10.65
N ALA A 56 4.44 -18.01 -9.59
CA ALA A 56 4.18 -19.44 -9.41
C ALA A 56 2.72 -19.76 -9.07
N ILE A 57 1.88 -18.75 -8.81
CA ILE A 57 0.43 -18.89 -8.64
C ILE A 57 -0.21 -18.64 -10.02
N PRO A 58 -0.85 -19.65 -10.65
CA PRO A 58 -1.30 -19.55 -12.04
C PRO A 58 -2.26 -18.39 -12.32
N GLU A 59 -3.06 -18.00 -11.34
CA GLU A 59 -4.07 -16.95 -11.45
C GLU A 59 -3.49 -15.54 -11.33
N LEU A 60 -2.25 -15.39 -10.83
CA LEU A 60 -1.65 -14.07 -10.54
C LEU A 60 -0.53 -13.73 -11.53
N ASP A 61 -0.25 -12.45 -11.66
CA ASP A 61 0.92 -11.94 -12.36
C ASP A 61 1.38 -10.59 -11.82
N ILE A 62 2.64 -10.28 -12.07
CA ILE A 62 3.25 -8.99 -11.73
C ILE A 62 2.97 -7.99 -12.84
N ILE A 63 2.58 -6.77 -12.49
CA ILE A 63 2.35 -5.70 -13.45
C ILE A 63 3.70 -5.11 -13.90
N GLY A 64 3.97 -5.19 -15.19
CA GLY A 64 5.20 -4.67 -15.78
C GLY A 64 6.46 -5.44 -15.41
N THR A 65 7.59 -4.76 -15.46
CA THR A 65 8.93 -5.32 -15.15
C THR A 65 9.62 -4.55 -14.04
N PRO A 66 9.09 -4.57 -12.80
CA PRO A 66 9.64 -3.81 -11.70
C PRO A 66 11.03 -4.32 -11.30
N LEU A 67 11.99 -3.40 -11.21
CA LEU A 67 13.39 -3.71 -10.88
C LEU A 67 13.63 -3.81 -9.37
N THR A 68 12.87 -3.05 -8.58
CA THR A 68 13.16 -2.86 -7.15
C THR A 68 12.06 -3.42 -6.23
N ALA A 69 11.99 -2.87 -5.04
CA ALA A 69 11.15 -3.33 -3.93
C ALA A 69 9.67 -2.95 -4.02
N ILE A 70 9.34 -2.03 -4.92
CA ILE A 70 7.98 -1.53 -5.08
C ILE A 70 7.41 -2.09 -6.37
N PHE A 71 6.31 -2.81 -6.27
CA PHE A 71 5.63 -3.39 -7.43
C PHE A 71 4.15 -3.64 -7.16
N ALA A 72 3.41 -3.92 -8.22
CA ALA A 72 2.02 -4.33 -8.13
C ALA A 72 1.82 -5.68 -8.78
N TYR A 73 0.83 -6.42 -8.30
CA TYR A 73 0.41 -7.68 -8.89
C TYR A 73 -1.11 -7.77 -8.97
N THR A 74 -1.60 -8.50 -9.93
CA THR A 74 -3.03 -8.58 -10.24
C THR A 74 -3.44 -10.01 -10.56
N SER A 75 -4.75 -10.25 -10.62
CA SER A 75 -5.29 -11.47 -11.18
C SER A 75 -5.36 -11.38 -12.70
N LYS A 76 -4.86 -12.39 -13.40
CA LYS A 76 -5.08 -12.63 -14.82
C LYS A 76 -6.26 -13.56 -15.10
N SER A 77 -6.87 -14.09 -14.04
CA SER A 77 -8.05 -14.95 -14.12
C SER A 77 -9.32 -14.15 -13.84
N LYS A 78 -10.33 -14.29 -14.71
CA LYS A 78 -11.64 -13.67 -14.53
C LYS A 78 -12.40 -14.25 -13.32
N ASN A 79 -12.02 -15.44 -12.88
CA ASN A 79 -12.68 -16.14 -11.76
C ASN A 79 -12.09 -15.79 -10.41
N VAL A 80 -11.06 -14.96 -10.36
CA VAL A 80 -10.40 -14.55 -9.13
C VAL A 80 -10.41 -13.02 -9.04
N ASN A 81 -11.25 -12.48 -8.17
CA ASN A 81 -11.25 -11.05 -7.87
C ASN A 81 -10.07 -10.73 -6.94
N ILE A 82 -9.16 -9.86 -7.39
CA ILE A 82 -7.94 -9.55 -6.66
C ILE A 82 -8.21 -8.83 -5.33
N TYR A 83 -9.26 -8.03 -5.24
CA TYR A 83 -9.65 -7.36 -4.01
C TYR A 83 -10.26 -8.32 -2.99
N ALA A 84 -11.01 -9.34 -3.45
CA ALA A 84 -11.49 -10.41 -2.58
C ALA A 84 -10.33 -11.24 -2.01
N VAL A 85 -9.27 -11.45 -2.79
CA VAL A 85 -8.02 -12.06 -2.29
C VAL A 85 -7.43 -11.21 -1.17
N ALA A 86 -7.37 -9.88 -1.34
CA ALA A 86 -6.90 -8.99 -0.29
C ALA A 86 -7.75 -9.07 0.98
N ASP A 87 -9.09 -9.09 0.86
CA ASP A 87 -9.99 -9.21 2.01
C ASP A 87 -9.77 -10.53 2.78
N VAL A 88 -9.48 -11.63 2.09
CA VAL A 88 -9.15 -12.93 2.73
C VAL A 88 -7.78 -12.88 3.40
N MET A 89 -6.80 -12.25 2.77
CA MET A 89 -5.46 -12.05 3.35
C MET A 89 -5.50 -11.16 4.60
N GLU A 90 -6.32 -10.12 4.60
CA GLU A 90 -6.49 -9.23 5.77
C GLU A 90 -7.06 -9.97 6.98
N LYS A 91 -7.99 -10.91 6.77
CA LYS A 91 -8.50 -11.77 7.85
C LYS A 91 -7.43 -12.70 8.44
N ARG A 92 -6.32 -12.90 7.73
CA ARG A 92 -5.14 -13.65 8.19
C ARG A 92 -4.07 -12.74 8.83
N GLY A 93 -4.36 -11.45 8.99
CA GLY A 93 -3.49 -10.47 9.63
C GLY A 93 -2.50 -9.77 8.69
N TRP A 94 -2.66 -9.90 7.36
CA TRP A 94 -1.87 -9.17 6.39
C TRP A 94 -2.51 -7.82 6.08
N HIS A 95 -1.73 -6.75 6.12
CA HIS A 95 -2.17 -5.44 5.63
C HIS A 95 -1.76 -5.29 4.16
N ILE A 96 -2.74 -5.05 3.29
CA ILE A 96 -2.51 -5.04 1.83
C ILE A 96 -3.14 -3.79 1.20
N ASP A 97 -2.31 -3.00 0.54
CA ASP A 97 -2.76 -1.84 -0.21
C ASP A 97 -3.37 -2.25 -1.55
N ARG A 98 -4.49 -1.62 -1.90
CA ARG A 98 -5.23 -1.85 -3.13
C ARG A 98 -5.02 -0.72 -4.11
N LEU A 99 -4.76 -1.06 -5.36
CA LEU A 99 -4.64 -0.13 -6.48
C LEU A 99 -5.84 -0.25 -7.41
N GLN A 100 -6.08 0.84 -8.15
CA GLN A 100 -7.13 0.92 -9.16
C GLN A 100 -6.51 1.27 -10.51
N ARG A 101 -7.06 0.64 -11.57
CA ARG A 101 -6.68 0.91 -12.97
C ARG A 101 -5.22 0.65 -13.29
N PRO A 102 -4.88 -0.62 -13.37
CA PRO A 102 -5.73 -1.81 -13.22
C PRO A 102 -5.98 -2.17 -11.77
N ASP A 103 -7.01 -3.00 -11.54
CA ASP A 103 -7.28 -3.59 -10.23
C ASP A 103 -6.08 -4.44 -9.81
N ALA A 104 -5.43 -4.07 -8.71
CA ALA A 104 -4.18 -4.69 -8.29
C ALA A 104 -3.93 -4.56 -6.79
N LEU A 105 -2.96 -5.30 -6.31
CA LEU A 105 -2.42 -5.18 -4.96
C LEU A 105 -0.99 -4.64 -5.03
N HIS A 106 -0.67 -3.76 -4.10
CA HIS A 106 0.61 -3.09 -4.01
C HIS A 106 1.51 -3.79 -3.00
N ALA A 107 2.76 -3.99 -3.37
CA ALA A 107 3.79 -4.51 -2.49
C ALA A 107 4.96 -3.52 -2.38
N MET A 108 5.33 -3.21 -1.15
CA MET A 108 6.53 -2.44 -0.83
C MET A 108 7.33 -3.20 0.22
N LEU A 109 8.58 -3.52 -0.11
CA LEU A 109 9.39 -4.42 0.68
C LEU A 109 10.55 -3.71 1.39
N THR A 110 10.82 -4.19 2.58
CA THR A 110 12.01 -3.86 3.38
C THR A 110 12.81 -5.14 3.64
N PRO A 111 14.04 -5.06 4.18
CA PRO A 111 14.82 -6.26 4.53
C PRO A 111 14.07 -7.23 5.48
N LEU A 112 13.20 -6.69 6.35
CA LEU A 112 12.46 -7.47 7.34
C LEU A 112 11.48 -8.46 6.69
N HIS A 113 10.95 -8.14 5.52
CA HIS A 113 9.97 -8.97 4.83
C HIS A 113 10.55 -10.32 4.35
N LEU A 114 11.87 -10.42 4.17
CA LEU A 114 12.49 -11.66 3.70
C LEU A 114 12.12 -12.88 4.57
N LYS A 115 11.94 -12.65 5.87
CA LYS A 115 11.60 -13.72 6.84
C LYS A 115 10.14 -14.19 6.72
N VAL A 116 9.23 -13.31 6.33
CA VAL A 116 7.79 -13.59 6.30
C VAL A 116 7.26 -13.98 4.92
N ILE A 117 8.04 -13.79 3.85
CA ILE A 117 7.65 -14.15 2.48
C ILE A 117 7.14 -15.59 2.34
N PRO A 118 7.76 -16.63 2.94
CA PRO A 118 7.24 -17.99 2.80
C PRO A 118 5.82 -18.15 3.35
N LEU A 119 5.52 -17.54 4.49
CA LEU A 119 4.19 -17.54 5.07
C LEU A 119 3.21 -16.73 4.23
N TYR A 120 3.62 -15.53 3.79
CA TYR A 120 2.82 -14.70 2.91
C TYR A 120 2.41 -15.43 1.62
N LEU A 121 3.34 -16.09 0.95
CA LEU A 121 3.08 -16.84 -0.28
C LEU A 121 2.20 -18.06 -0.06
N LYS A 122 2.30 -18.72 1.09
CA LYS A 122 1.40 -19.80 1.50
C LYS A 122 -0.02 -19.25 1.62
N ASP A 123 -0.19 -18.21 2.45
CA ASP A 123 -1.49 -17.60 2.71
C ASP A 123 -2.10 -17.01 1.44
N LEU A 124 -1.29 -16.41 0.58
CA LEU A 124 -1.74 -15.86 -0.71
C LEU A 124 -2.29 -16.97 -1.63
N ARG A 125 -1.59 -18.09 -1.75
CA ARG A 125 -2.05 -19.23 -2.55
C ARG A 125 -3.38 -19.78 -2.03
N GLU A 126 -3.46 -20.01 -0.73
CA GLU A 126 -4.69 -20.50 -0.10
C GLU A 126 -5.85 -19.49 -0.24
N SER A 127 -5.55 -18.18 -0.18
CA SER A 127 -6.56 -17.12 -0.37
C SER A 127 -7.07 -17.07 -1.81
N VAL A 128 -6.19 -17.26 -2.80
CA VAL A 128 -6.58 -17.37 -4.22
C VAL A 128 -7.50 -18.57 -4.43
N GLU A 129 -7.14 -19.74 -3.93
CA GLU A 129 -7.99 -20.94 -4.06
C GLU A 129 -9.34 -20.75 -3.32
N HIS A 130 -9.35 -20.12 -2.16
CA HIS A 130 -10.57 -19.82 -1.45
C HIS A 130 -11.49 -18.90 -2.24
N VAL A 131 -10.97 -17.79 -2.80
CA VAL A 131 -11.76 -16.84 -3.62
C VAL A 131 -12.28 -17.50 -4.90
N LYS A 132 -11.52 -18.39 -5.49
CA LYS A 132 -11.89 -19.16 -6.67
C LYS A 132 -13.10 -20.07 -6.42
N LEU A 133 -13.18 -20.65 -5.21
CA LEU A 133 -14.32 -21.47 -4.78
C LEU A 133 -15.51 -20.63 -4.28
N HIS A 134 -15.32 -19.35 -3.97
CA HIS A 134 -16.28 -18.43 -3.39
C HIS A 134 -16.39 -17.13 -4.19
N PRO A 135 -16.89 -17.14 -5.44
CA PRO A 135 -16.95 -15.97 -6.30
C PRO A 135 -17.85 -14.84 -5.76
N GLU A 136 -18.80 -15.16 -4.87
CA GLU A 136 -19.66 -14.18 -4.20
C GLU A 136 -18.88 -13.20 -3.31
N LEU A 137 -17.64 -13.51 -2.93
CA LEU A 137 -16.77 -12.61 -2.16
C LEU A 137 -16.42 -11.33 -2.92
N ALA A 138 -16.44 -11.35 -4.25
CA ALA A 138 -16.23 -10.17 -5.07
C ALA A 138 -17.27 -9.05 -4.82
N SER A 139 -18.44 -9.40 -4.30
CA SER A 139 -19.56 -8.48 -4.01
C SER A 139 -19.65 -8.11 -2.53
N LYS A 140 -18.65 -8.45 -1.71
CA LYS A 140 -18.66 -8.23 -0.26
C LYS A 140 -17.45 -7.40 0.18
N GLY A 141 -17.58 -6.74 1.34
CA GLY A 141 -16.47 -6.07 2.03
C GLY A 141 -15.71 -5.04 1.19
N GLY A 142 -14.40 -5.04 1.35
CA GLY A 142 -13.49 -4.17 0.61
C GLY A 142 -13.52 -4.44 -0.89
N ALA A 143 -13.70 -5.70 -1.32
CA ALA A 143 -13.78 -6.06 -2.73
C ALA A 143 -14.94 -5.35 -3.44
N ALA A 144 -16.12 -5.30 -2.84
CA ALA A 144 -17.26 -4.60 -3.39
C ALA A 144 -17.02 -3.09 -3.48
N MET A 145 -16.45 -2.49 -2.44
CA MET A 145 -16.18 -1.07 -2.38
C MET A 145 -15.13 -0.65 -3.43
N TYR A 146 -13.99 -1.31 -3.48
CA TYR A 146 -12.91 -0.99 -4.43
C TYR A 146 -13.31 -1.31 -5.87
N GLY A 147 -14.00 -2.42 -6.10
CA GLY A 147 -14.54 -2.78 -7.40
C GLY A 147 -15.54 -1.74 -7.93
N MET A 148 -16.42 -1.23 -7.08
CA MET A 148 -17.36 -0.16 -7.45
C MET A 148 -16.59 1.12 -7.81
N ILE A 149 -15.66 1.56 -6.97
CA ILE A 149 -14.91 2.81 -7.17
C ILE A 149 -14.03 2.73 -8.42
N SER A 150 -13.43 1.58 -8.72
CA SER A 150 -12.57 1.40 -9.90
C SER A 150 -13.32 1.57 -11.22
N HIS A 151 -14.63 1.27 -11.23
CA HIS A 151 -15.48 1.30 -12.42
C HIS A 151 -16.36 2.55 -12.55
N ILE A 152 -16.43 3.43 -11.53
CA ILE A 152 -17.19 4.68 -11.62
C ILE A 152 -16.52 5.65 -12.60
N PRO A 153 -17.19 6.05 -13.70
CA PRO A 153 -16.61 6.98 -14.69
C PRO A 153 -16.51 8.42 -14.17
N LEU A 154 -17.27 8.78 -13.14
CA LEU A 154 -17.40 10.15 -12.61
C LEU A 154 -16.41 10.41 -11.46
N ARG A 155 -15.13 10.63 -11.81
CA ARG A 155 -14.08 11.01 -10.84
C ARG A 155 -14.45 12.21 -9.94
N GLY A 156 -15.26 13.15 -10.44
CA GLY A 156 -15.71 14.31 -9.69
C GLY A 156 -16.60 13.95 -8.50
N MET A 157 -17.43 12.90 -8.61
CA MET A 157 -18.27 12.41 -7.53
C MET A 157 -17.41 11.72 -6.46
N VAL A 158 -16.48 10.85 -6.87
CA VAL A 158 -15.54 10.18 -5.96
C VAL A 158 -14.72 11.22 -5.19
N LYS A 159 -14.18 12.23 -5.89
CA LYS A 159 -13.43 13.34 -5.26
C LYS A 159 -14.28 14.07 -4.21
N LYS A 160 -15.54 14.41 -4.52
CA LYS A 160 -16.44 15.08 -3.56
C LYS A 160 -16.70 14.21 -2.34
N THR A 161 -16.93 12.91 -2.52
CA THR A 161 -17.17 11.97 -1.42
C THR A 161 -15.94 11.83 -0.53
N VAL A 162 -14.75 11.67 -1.11
CA VAL A 162 -13.50 11.59 -0.36
C VAL A 162 -13.22 12.90 0.38
N LEU A 163 -13.39 14.05 -0.27
CA LEU A 163 -13.20 15.35 0.39
C LEU A 163 -14.19 15.55 1.55
N LYS A 164 -15.45 15.12 1.36
CA LYS A 164 -16.44 15.15 2.45
C LYS A 164 -16.00 14.24 3.60
N MET A 165 -15.58 13.01 3.32
CA MET A 165 -15.10 12.08 4.33
C MET A 165 -13.91 12.67 5.12
N PHE A 166 -12.94 13.31 4.44
CA PHE A 166 -11.84 14.00 5.11
C PHE A 166 -12.31 15.19 5.95
N ALA A 167 -13.28 15.97 5.47
CA ALA A 167 -13.85 17.06 6.24
C ALA A 167 -14.58 16.55 7.49
N ASP A 168 -15.31 15.44 7.36
CA ASP A 168 -16.01 14.80 8.47
C ASP A 168 -15.03 14.20 9.50
N MET A 169 -13.86 13.70 9.06
CA MET A 169 -12.84 13.09 9.93
C MET A 169 -11.88 14.11 10.56
N TYR A 170 -11.53 15.17 9.86
CA TYR A 170 -10.46 16.11 10.26
C TYR A 170 -10.90 17.57 10.27
N GLY A 171 -12.15 17.88 9.96
CA GLY A 171 -12.70 19.22 10.02
C GLY A 171 -12.92 19.71 11.46
N PRO A 172 -13.23 21.00 11.65
CA PRO A 172 -13.44 21.58 12.98
C PRO A 172 -14.60 20.94 13.75
N ASP A 173 -15.56 20.33 13.03
CA ASP A 173 -16.72 19.64 13.64
C ASP A 173 -16.53 18.12 13.67
N ALA A 174 -15.30 17.61 13.40
CA ALA A 174 -15.00 16.20 13.40
C ALA A 174 -15.22 15.61 14.80
N LYS A 175 -16.12 14.65 14.92
CA LYS A 175 -16.23 13.84 16.13
C LYS A 175 -15.05 12.90 16.16
N MET A 176 -14.22 12.99 17.21
CA MET A 176 -13.16 11.99 17.42
C MET A 176 -13.84 10.63 17.52
N ILE A 177 -13.49 9.73 16.59
CA ILE A 177 -13.87 8.33 16.67
C ILE A 177 -13.03 7.78 17.81
N GLU A 178 -13.64 7.59 18.98
CA GLU A 178 -13.00 6.80 20.03
C GLU A 178 -12.80 5.39 19.47
N PRO A 179 -11.58 4.83 19.53
CA PRO A 179 -11.37 3.45 19.13
C PRO A 179 -12.19 2.56 20.08
N GLU A 180 -13.21 1.89 19.55
CA GLU A 180 -13.95 0.89 20.32
C GLU A 180 -12.93 -0.12 20.86
N GLY A 181 -12.74 -0.13 22.17
CA GLY A 181 -11.97 -1.15 22.86
C GLY A 181 -10.70 -0.72 23.60
N MET A 182 -10.42 0.58 23.77
CA MET A 182 -9.36 1.03 24.71
C MET A 182 -9.99 1.65 25.96
N SER A 183 -10.48 0.81 26.86
CA SER A 183 -10.61 1.20 28.27
C SER A 183 -9.22 1.10 28.89
N LEU A 184 -8.61 2.23 29.20
CA LEU A 184 -7.48 2.31 30.13
C LEU A 184 -8.04 2.09 31.54
N GLU A 185 -7.99 0.86 32.03
CA GLU A 185 -7.95 0.56 33.46
C GLU A 185 -6.49 0.46 33.93
#